data_fe2fc822d7d871a363957d804ce55475
#
_entry.id   fe2fc822d7d871a363957d804ce55475
#
_cell.length_a   1.000
_cell.length_b   1.000
_cell.length_c   1.000
_cell.angle_alpha   90.00
_cell.angle_beta   90.00
_cell.angle_gamma   90.00
#
_symmetry.space_group_name_H-M   'P 1'
#
loop_
_entity.id
_entity.type
_entity.pdbx_description
1 polymer ?
#
loop_
_entity_poly.entity_id
_entity_poly.type
_entity_poly.pdbx_seq_one_letter_code
_entity_poly.pdbx_strand_id
1 'polypeptide(L)'
;MLENPAYAWDSQRDQYCCRRVLQRLERSCSPSSWRVLGVTEVDLFMPILKYVYGASQLAGRCAVISLHRLRPQYYGDKENEPLLWERAVKTALHELGHSVGLTHCRRRQCVMYSSWRIQDTDAKLADFCPTCRELFKWNLEKRL
;
A
#
# COMPACT_ATOMS: atom_id res chain seq x y z
N MET A 1 10.44 10.64 -9.39
CA MET A 1 9.78 11.26 -10.56
C MET A 1 8.33 11.51 -10.21
N LEU A 2 7.86 12.74 -10.41
CA LEU A 2 6.45 13.08 -10.19
C LEU A 2 5.70 12.93 -11.51
N GLU A 3 4.63 12.18 -11.51
CA GLU A 3 3.82 11.88 -12.67
C GLU A 3 2.36 12.16 -12.36
N ASN A 4 1.65 12.74 -13.33
CA ASN A 4 0.21 12.95 -13.19
C ASN A 4 -0.51 11.63 -13.49
N PRO A 5 -1.28 11.06 -12.53
CA PRO A 5 -1.94 9.78 -12.73
C PRO A 5 -3.24 9.86 -13.53
N ALA A 6 -3.42 10.87 -14.38
CA ALA A 6 -4.64 11.06 -15.18
C ALA A 6 -5.02 9.83 -16.02
N TYR A 7 -4.04 9.03 -16.45
CA TYR A 7 -4.28 7.78 -17.18
C TYR A 7 -5.07 6.74 -16.39
N ALA A 8 -5.09 6.85 -15.05
CA ALA A 8 -5.81 5.93 -14.16
C ALA A 8 -7.17 6.46 -13.70
N TRP A 9 -7.54 7.67 -14.13
CA TRP A 9 -8.80 8.31 -13.72
C TRP A 9 -10.02 7.55 -14.21
N ASP A 10 -10.99 7.38 -13.33
CA ASP A 10 -12.30 6.79 -13.63
C ASP A 10 -13.39 7.81 -13.24
N SER A 11 -14.05 8.39 -14.24
CA SER A 11 -15.03 9.45 -14.03
C SER A 11 -16.32 8.98 -13.34
N GLN A 12 -16.68 7.71 -13.49
CA GLN A 12 -17.87 7.14 -12.85
C GLN A 12 -17.65 6.96 -11.35
N ARG A 13 -16.41 6.69 -10.93
CA ARG A 13 -16.07 6.46 -9.53
C ARG A 13 -15.53 7.71 -8.84
N ASP A 14 -15.13 8.71 -9.61
CA ASP A 14 -14.42 9.88 -9.07
C ASP A 14 -13.16 9.45 -8.30
N GLN A 15 -12.48 8.46 -8.82
CA GLN A 15 -11.30 7.83 -8.20
C GLN A 15 -10.34 7.37 -9.29
N TYR A 16 -9.19 6.88 -8.87
CA TYR A 16 -8.12 6.41 -9.75
C TYR A 16 -7.91 4.90 -9.59
N CYS A 17 -7.81 4.19 -10.72
CA CYS A 17 -7.66 2.73 -10.71
C CYS A 17 -6.25 2.32 -10.33
N CYS A 18 -6.08 1.64 -9.19
CA CYS A 18 -4.77 1.24 -8.70
C CYS A 18 -4.08 0.25 -9.64
N ARG A 19 -4.83 -0.62 -10.33
CA ARG A 19 -4.27 -1.57 -11.28
C ARG A 19 -3.55 -0.87 -12.42
N ARG A 20 -4.12 0.23 -12.94
CA ARG A 20 -3.50 1.02 -14.00
C ARG A 20 -2.22 1.70 -13.50
N VAL A 21 -2.24 2.18 -12.27
CA VAL A 21 -1.05 2.78 -11.65
C VAL A 21 0.07 1.75 -11.53
N LEU A 22 -0.24 0.53 -11.06
CA LEU A 22 0.75 -0.54 -10.95
C LEU A 22 1.35 -0.92 -12.31
N GLN A 23 0.51 -1.02 -13.34
CA GLN A 23 0.99 -1.30 -14.70
C GLN A 23 1.94 -0.21 -15.20
N ARG A 24 1.64 1.05 -14.90
CA ARG A 24 2.49 2.18 -15.29
C ARG A 24 3.83 2.14 -14.57
N LEU A 25 3.82 1.86 -13.26
CA LEU A 25 5.04 1.72 -12.48
C LEU A 25 5.94 0.63 -13.03
N GLU A 26 5.37 -0.51 -13.40
CA GLU A 26 6.14 -1.63 -13.95
C GLU A 26 6.81 -1.26 -15.28
N ARG A 27 6.15 -0.50 -16.12
CA ARG A 27 6.71 -0.05 -17.40
C ARG A 27 7.77 1.03 -17.24
N SER A 28 7.64 1.85 -16.20
CA SER A 28 8.48 3.05 -16.02
C SER A 28 9.71 2.81 -15.17
N CYS A 29 9.72 1.74 -14.36
CA CYS A 29 10.82 1.50 -13.43
C CYS A 29 11.99 0.80 -14.12
N SER A 30 13.19 1.02 -13.57
CA SER A 30 14.38 0.33 -14.05
C SER A 30 14.25 -1.18 -13.87
N PRO A 31 14.63 -2.00 -14.86
CA PRO A 31 14.64 -3.46 -14.70
C PRO A 31 15.51 -3.95 -13.55
N SER A 32 16.49 -3.16 -13.13
CA SER A 32 17.39 -3.50 -12.01
C SER A 32 16.79 -3.20 -10.64
N SER A 33 15.64 -2.52 -10.56
CA SER A 33 14.99 -2.22 -9.28
C SER A 33 14.46 -3.51 -8.66
N TRP A 34 14.78 -3.72 -7.37
CA TRP A 34 14.28 -4.88 -6.63
C TRP A 34 12.78 -4.75 -6.36
N ARG A 35 12.38 -3.61 -5.82
CA ARG A 35 10.97 -3.25 -5.59
C ARG A 35 10.78 -1.77 -5.88
N VAL A 36 9.58 -1.41 -6.30
CA VAL A 36 9.20 -0.03 -6.60
C VAL A 36 7.93 0.30 -5.85
N LEU A 37 7.98 1.37 -5.06
CA LEU A 37 6.81 1.88 -4.35
C LEU A 37 6.41 3.22 -4.94
N GLY A 38 5.19 3.28 -5.47
CA GLY A 38 4.57 4.54 -5.86
C GLY A 38 3.82 5.15 -4.67
N VAL A 39 3.94 6.45 -4.50
CA VAL A 39 3.19 7.20 -3.47
C VAL A 39 2.38 8.27 -4.18
N THR A 40 1.08 8.30 -3.93
CA THR A 40 0.17 9.25 -4.57
C THR A 40 -0.74 9.93 -3.56
N GLU A 41 -1.25 11.11 -3.93
CA GLU A 41 -2.25 11.85 -3.15
C GLU A 41 -3.69 11.55 -3.60
N VAL A 42 -3.87 10.82 -4.70
CA VAL A 42 -5.20 10.60 -5.28
C VAL A 42 -5.89 9.40 -4.67
N ASP A 43 -7.21 9.44 -4.61
CA ASP A 43 -8.01 8.34 -4.05
C ASP A 43 -7.99 7.14 -4.99
N LEU A 44 -7.56 6.00 -4.49
CA LEU A 44 -7.39 4.76 -5.26
C LEU A 44 -8.55 3.78 -5.03
N PHE A 45 -8.89 3.02 -6.05
CA PHE A 45 -9.85 1.93 -5.94
C PHE A 45 -9.38 0.67 -6.69
N MET A 46 -9.97 -0.45 -6.30
CA MET A 46 -10.00 -1.69 -7.07
C MET A 46 -11.43 -1.96 -7.51
N PRO A 47 -11.67 -2.64 -8.64
CA PRO A 47 -13.04 -2.82 -9.18
C PRO A 47 -14.07 -3.39 -8.19
N ILE A 48 -13.65 -4.26 -7.28
CA ILE A 48 -14.55 -4.91 -6.32
C ILE A 48 -14.57 -4.22 -4.95
N LEU A 49 -13.77 -3.17 -4.74
CA LEU A 49 -13.66 -2.44 -3.48
C LEU A 49 -13.98 -0.97 -3.69
N LYS A 50 -14.57 -0.35 -2.68
CA LYS A 50 -14.92 1.08 -2.73
C LYS A 50 -13.67 1.96 -2.76
N TYR A 51 -12.62 1.53 -2.08
CA TYR A 51 -11.33 2.23 -2.03
C TYR A 51 -10.26 1.29 -1.51
N VAL A 52 -9.00 1.67 -1.71
CA VAL A 52 -7.86 0.99 -1.10
C VAL A 52 -6.88 2.04 -0.58
N TYR A 53 -6.20 1.73 0.51
CA TYR A 53 -5.07 2.55 1.00
C TYR A 53 -3.82 2.31 0.18
N GLY A 54 -3.70 1.12 -0.37
CA GLY A 54 -2.60 0.72 -1.22
C GLY A 54 -2.91 -0.58 -1.94
N ALA A 55 -2.05 -0.94 -2.85
CA ALA A 55 -2.14 -2.18 -3.59
C ALA A 55 -0.75 -2.60 -4.06
N SER A 56 -0.58 -3.89 -4.28
CA SER A 56 0.67 -4.43 -4.78
C SER A 56 0.42 -5.59 -5.73
N GLN A 57 1.39 -5.86 -6.57
CA GLN A 57 1.45 -7.09 -7.33
C GLN A 57 1.92 -8.19 -6.37
N LEU A 58 1.06 -9.19 -6.11
CA LEU A 58 1.45 -10.28 -5.21
C LEU A 58 2.70 -10.97 -5.76
N ALA A 59 3.73 -11.04 -4.93
CA ALA A 59 5.02 -11.58 -5.31
C ALA A 59 5.64 -10.88 -6.55
N GLY A 60 5.20 -9.64 -6.82
CA GLY A 60 5.69 -8.81 -7.92
C GLY A 60 6.59 -7.67 -7.44
N ARG A 61 6.99 -6.80 -8.37
CA ARG A 61 7.94 -5.72 -8.08
C ARG A 61 7.29 -4.43 -7.60
N CYS A 62 6.06 -4.17 -7.99
CA CYS A 62 5.46 -2.85 -7.84
C CYS A 62 4.38 -2.84 -6.78
N ALA A 63 4.34 -1.75 -6.03
CA ALA A 63 3.30 -1.43 -5.08
C ALA A 63 2.98 0.07 -5.16
N VAL A 64 1.79 0.45 -4.74
CA VAL A 64 1.39 1.85 -4.65
C VAL A 64 0.63 2.05 -3.35
N ILE A 65 0.85 3.20 -2.70
CA ILE A 65 0.04 3.65 -1.58
C ILE A 65 -0.53 5.02 -1.88
N SER A 66 -1.71 5.31 -1.31
CA SER A 66 -2.32 6.62 -1.40
C SER A 66 -2.36 7.28 -0.03
N LEU A 67 -1.95 8.54 0.02
CA LEU A 67 -2.05 9.36 1.22
C LEU A 67 -3.45 9.94 1.43
N HIS A 68 -4.32 9.87 0.41
CA HIS A 68 -5.63 10.54 0.42
C HIS A 68 -6.46 10.21 1.66
N ARG A 69 -6.68 8.91 1.92
CA ARG A 69 -7.46 8.44 3.08
C ARG A 69 -6.60 8.14 4.31
N LEU A 70 -5.29 8.38 4.25
CA LEU A 70 -4.41 8.33 5.41
C LEU A 70 -4.34 9.68 6.12
N ARG A 71 -4.64 10.77 5.42
CA ARG A 71 -4.61 12.11 6.00
C ARG A 71 -5.68 12.27 7.06
N PRO A 72 -5.33 12.78 8.25
CA PRO A 72 -6.33 13.08 9.29
C PRO A 72 -7.44 14.01 8.80
N GLN A 73 -7.14 14.94 7.89
CA GLN A 73 -8.10 15.89 7.33
C GLN A 73 -9.23 15.20 6.57
N TYR A 74 -8.98 14.02 5.98
CA TYR A 74 -10.03 13.26 5.30
C TYR A 74 -11.18 12.93 6.26
N TYR A 75 -10.88 12.74 7.55
CA TYR A 75 -11.84 12.38 8.59
C TYR A 75 -12.32 13.59 9.40
N GLY A 76 -11.98 14.81 8.96
CA GLY A 76 -12.37 16.03 9.66
C GLY A 76 -11.46 16.42 10.83
N ASP A 77 -10.34 15.74 11.00
CA ASP A 77 -9.38 16.02 12.05
C ASP A 77 -8.38 17.08 11.58
N LYS A 78 -7.62 17.63 12.53
CA LYS A 78 -6.56 18.58 12.24
C LYS A 78 -5.39 17.89 11.54
N GLU A 79 -4.64 18.66 10.75
CA GLU A 79 -3.38 18.22 10.20
C GLU A 79 -2.45 17.68 11.29
N ASN A 80 -1.85 16.52 11.00
CA ASN A 80 -0.95 15.84 11.92
C ASN A 80 0.06 15.06 11.08
N GLU A 81 1.19 15.68 10.76
CA GLU A 81 2.23 15.08 9.92
C GLU A 81 2.84 13.81 10.54
N PRO A 82 3.16 13.76 11.83
CA PRO A 82 3.66 12.52 12.43
C PRO A 82 2.69 11.35 12.28
N LEU A 83 1.39 11.58 12.46
CA LEU A 83 0.37 10.55 12.29
C LEU A 83 0.27 10.09 10.82
N LEU A 84 0.32 11.02 9.88
CA LEU A 84 0.32 10.69 8.45
C LEU A 84 1.52 9.80 8.11
N TRP A 85 2.70 10.14 8.58
CA TRP A 85 3.91 9.34 8.37
C TRP A 85 3.79 7.95 8.95
N GLU A 86 3.28 7.83 10.16
CA GLU A 86 3.06 6.53 10.80
C GLU A 86 2.12 5.66 9.97
N ARG A 87 1.00 6.22 9.53
CA ARG A 87 0.04 5.52 8.66
C ARG A 87 0.65 5.13 7.31
N ALA A 88 1.44 6.02 6.72
CA ALA A 88 2.10 5.77 5.45
C ALA A 88 3.13 4.65 5.54
N VAL A 89 3.95 4.64 6.59
CA VAL A 89 4.94 3.58 6.82
C VAL A 89 4.25 2.22 7.00
N LYS A 90 3.20 2.15 7.81
CA LYS A 90 2.43 0.92 8.00
C LYS A 90 1.84 0.41 6.69
N THR A 91 1.26 1.30 5.89
CA THR A 91 0.67 0.94 4.60
C THR A 91 1.74 0.46 3.63
N ALA A 92 2.89 1.15 3.57
CA ALA A 92 4.00 0.76 2.71
C ALA A 92 4.58 -0.61 3.10
N LEU A 93 4.78 -0.86 4.40
CA LEU A 93 5.25 -2.16 4.89
C LEU A 93 4.27 -3.29 4.57
N HIS A 94 2.97 -3.03 4.69
CA HIS A 94 1.92 -3.97 4.33
C HIS A 94 2.04 -4.38 2.85
N GLU A 95 2.16 -3.40 1.96
CA GLU A 95 2.30 -3.66 0.53
C GLU A 95 3.63 -4.33 0.19
N LEU A 96 4.70 -3.97 0.88
CA LEU A 96 5.99 -4.66 0.74
C LEU A 96 5.86 -6.14 1.12
N GLY A 97 5.15 -6.43 2.20
CA GLY A 97 4.88 -7.81 2.61
C GLY A 97 4.19 -8.62 1.53
N HIS A 98 3.16 -8.05 0.89
CA HIS A 98 2.49 -8.70 -0.24
C HIS A 98 3.43 -8.92 -1.42
N SER A 99 4.30 -7.96 -1.71
CA SER A 99 5.26 -8.07 -2.81
C SER A 99 6.26 -9.21 -2.62
N VAL A 100 6.48 -9.61 -1.37
CA VAL A 100 7.35 -10.75 -1.01
C VAL A 100 6.55 -12.03 -0.82
N GLY A 101 5.24 -11.99 -1.07
CA GLY A 101 4.39 -13.18 -1.06
C GLY A 101 3.61 -13.41 0.23
N LEU A 102 3.64 -12.48 1.18
CA LEU A 102 2.82 -12.60 2.39
C LEU A 102 1.35 -12.31 2.08
N THR A 103 0.48 -13.04 2.75
CA THR A 103 -0.97 -12.79 2.74
C THR A 103 -1.36 -12.06 4.02
N HIS A 104 -2.66 -11.75 4.17
CA HIS A 104 -3.15 -11.06 5.36
C HIS A 104 -2.97 -11.91 6.61
N CYS A 105 -2.60 -11.26 7.71
CA CYS A 105 -2.45 -11.88 9.02
C CYS A 105 -3.68 -11.63 9.88
N ARG A 106 -4.05 -12.59 10.72
CA ARG A 106 -5.19 -12.46 11.64
C ARG A 106 -4.86 -11.67 12.91
N ARG A 107 -3.58 -11.45 13.20
CA ARG A 107 -3.15 -10.69 14.37
C ARG A 107 -3.33 -9.20 14.12
N ARG A 108 -4.19 -8.57 14.92
CA ARG A 108 -4.57 -7.17 14.75
C ARG A 108 -3.38 -6.22 14.83
N GLN A 109 -2.36 -6.54 15.60
CA GLN A 109 -1.17 -5.69 15.75
C GLN A 109 -0.12 -5.90 14.66
N CYS A 110 -0.24 -6.98 13.87
CA CYS A 110 0.68 -7.23 12.77
C CYS A 110 0.40 -6.27 11.62
N VAL A 111 1.46 -5.73 11.00
CA VAL A 111 1.31 -4.84 9.85
C VAL A 111 0.59 -5.52 8.68
N MET A 112 0.61 -6.84 8.60
CA MET A 112 -0.11 -7.61 7.55
C MET A 112 -1.59 -7.81 7.84
N TYR A 113 -2.11 -7.33 8.97
CA TYR A 113 -3.55 -7.32 9.22
C TYR A 113 -4.26 -6.47 8.17
N SER A 114 -5.39 -6.94 7.64
CA SER A 114 -6.14 -6.23 6.61
C SER A 114 -6.86 -5.03 7.21
N SER A 115 -6.55 -3.82 6.73
CA SER A 115 -7.22 -2.59 7.19
C SER A 115 -8.42 -2.29 6.32
N TRP A 116 -9.63 -2.37 6.90
CA TRP A 116 -10.88 -2.00 6.26
C TRP A 116 -11.27 -0.54 6.54
N ARG A 117 -10.71 0.03 7.60
CA ARG A 117 -10.92 1.41 8.01
C ARG A 117 -9.65 1.92 8.68
N ILE A 118 -9.57 3.25 8.85
CA ILE A 118 -8.34 3.88 9.35
C ILE A 118 -7.98 3.42 10.76
N GLN A 119 -8.98 3.10 11.60
CA GLN A 119 -8.74 2.59 12.94
C GLN A 119 -7.96 1.27 12.93
N ASP A 120 -8.15 0.44 11.92
CA ASP A 120 -7.38 -0.80 11.77
C ASP A 120 -5.91 -0.52 11.52
N THR A 121 -5.61 0.49 10.70
CA THR A 121 -4.23 0.93 10.47
C THR A 121 -3.63 1.51 11.74
N ASP A 122 -4.38 2.34 12.47
CA ASP A 122 -3.87 2.96 13.69
C ASP A 122 -3.61 1.93 14.80
N ALA A 123 -4.36 0.83 14.82
CA ALA A 123 -4.24 -0.21 15.85
C ALA A 123 -3.05 -1.14 15.65
N LYS A 124 -2.54 -1.28 14.42
CA LYS A 124 -1.40 -2.17 14.19
C LYS A 124 -0.07 -1.47 14.41
N LEU A 125 0.97 -2.27 14.61
CA LEU A 125 2.35 -1.79 14.72
C LEU A 125 2.95 -1.64 13.33
N ALA A 126 3.98 -0.82 13.19
CA ALA A 126 4.78 -0.73 11.97
C ALA A 126 5.82 -1.85 11.95
N ASP A 127 5.36 -3.09 12.11
CA ASP A 127 6.23 -4.26 12.19
C ASP A 127 5.43 -5.53 11.90
N PHE A 128 6.13 -6.55 11.44
CA PHE A 128 5.56 -7.89 11.24
C PHE A 128 5.52 -8.63 12.57
N CYS A 129 4.48 -9.46 12.78
CA CYS A 129 4.50 -10.38 13.91
C CYS A 129 5.60 -11.44 13.68
N PRO A 130 6.01 -12.21 14.72
CA PRO A 130 7.08 -13.19 14.57
C PRO A 130 6.86 -14.18 13.42
N THR A 131 5.64 -14.66 13.24
CA THR A 131 5.31 -15.59 12.14
C THR A 131 5.48 -14.94 10.78
N CYS A 132 4.91 -13.74 10.58
CA CYS A 132 5.03 -13.02 9.31
C CYS A 132 6.48 -12.63 9.02
N ARG A 133 7.24 -12.27 10.04
CA ARG A 133 8.67 -11.97 9.90
C ARG A 133 9.46 -13.17 9.39
N GLU A 134 9.21 -14.35 9.94
CA GLU A 134 9.86 -15.57 9.50
C GLU A 134 9.47 -15.92 8.04
N LEU A 135 8.20 -15.77 7.71
CA LEU A 135 7.74 -15.99 6.34
C LEU A 135 8.36 -14.98 5.37
N PHE A 136 8.50 -13.73 5.78
CA PHE A 136 9.14 -12.68 4.98
C PHE A 136 10.60 -13.08 4.67
N LYS A 137 11.36 -13.46 5.69
CA LYS A 137 12.75 -13.89 5.53
C LYS A 137 12.85 -15.11 4.63
N TRP A 138 12.03 -16.11 4.86
CA TRP A 138 11.99 -17.34 4.08
C TRP A 138 11.72 -17.05 2.61
N ASN A 139 10.69 -16.24 2.33
CA ASN A 139 10.32 -15.89 0.96
C ASN A 139 11.40 -15.05 0.28
N LEU A 140 12.05 -14.16 1.02
CA LEU A 140 13.12 -13.33 0.51
C LEU A 140 14.33 -14.17 0.11
N GLU A 141 14.73 -15.12 0.93
CA GLU A 141 15.85 -16.04 0.66
C GLU A 141 15.60 -16.92 -0.57
N LYS A 142 14.38 -17.42 -0.72
CA LYS A 142 14.01 -18.26 -1.87
C LYS A 142 14.04 -17.54 -3.21
N ARG A 143 13.94 -16.21 -3.22
CA ARG A 143 13.86 -15.39 -4.44
C ARG A 143 15.19 -14.76 -4.83
N LEU A 144 16.16 -14.91 -3.98
CA LEU A 144 17.55 -14.55 -4.27
C LEU A 144 18.30 -15.77 -4.82
#